data_7ba77dcbc38cc03dd551f589c8b11f68
#
_entry.id   7ba77dcbc38cc03dd551f589c8b11f68
#
_cell.length_a   1.000
_cell.length_b   1.000
_cell.length_c   1.000
_cell.angle_alpha   90.00
_cell.angle_beta   90.00
_cell.angle_gamma   90.00
#
_symmetry.space_group_name_H-M   'P 1'
#
loop_
_entity.id
_entity.type
_entity.pdbx_description
1 polymer ?
#
loop_
_entity_poly.entity_id
_entity_poly.type
_entity_poly.pdbx_seq_one_letter_code
_entity_poly.pdbx_strand_id
1 'polypeptide(L)'
;MASSASRSMIQRRVDSVILYGATHYEWGEIPMSEQRQATQDQPPSESGLGHRMLELLGIVTFVVLALLIAGDVYRGLSNFGYLWLLPILALLAYLAADLVSGFVHFLADNFGSTDTPILGPNFIGPFRDHHVDPKGITRNGFVDTNGNNSLVSIPFMLLAWLAIPIGTTFAGYLFGAFFLFVCLAVFLTNQFHKWAHADTPPAFAAWLQKKGIILSKEHHDIHHASPYDTYYCITVGVWNPLLDSMRFFERAERVLRRLIPGTDNRLRVEREGSLNK
;
A
#
# COMPACT_ATOMS: atom_id res chain seq x y z
N MET A 1 -17.62 26.30 27.85
CA MET A 1 -16.80 27.43 27.37
C MET A 1 -15.35 27.11 27.68
N ALA A 2 -14.62 26.48 26.74
CA ALA A 2 -13.18 26.28 26.85
C ALA A 2 -12.51 27.64 26.58
N SER A 3 -11.67 28.09 27.50
CA SER A 3 -11.12 29.44 27.52
C SER A 3 -10.28 29.71 26.24
N SER A 4 -10.34 30.96 25.76
CA SER A 4 -9.58 31.44 24.60
C SER A 4 -8.06 31.23 24.74
N ALA A 5 -7.57 31.07 25.97
CA ALA A 5 -6.17 30.78 26.28
C ALA A 5 -5.72 29.36 25.85
N SER A 6 -6.58 28.36 25.97
CA SER A 6 -6.28 27.01 25.56
C SER A 6 -6.13 26.90 24.04
N ARG A 7 -7.01 27.53 23.27
CA ARG A 7 -6.92 27.59 21.79
C ARG A 7 -5.65 28.29 21.29
N SER A 8 -5.22 29.37 21.95
CA SER A 8 -4.01 30.11 21.54
C SER A 8 -2.72 29.32 21.82
N MET A 9 -2.73 28.42 22.80
CA MET A 9 -1.57 27.62 23.14
C MET A 9 -1.42 26.42 22.16
N ILE A 10 -2.53 25.81 21.76
CA ILE A 10 -2.55 24.76 20.73
C ILE A 10 -2.14 25.34 19.38
N GLN A 11 -2.68 26.51 19.00
CA GLN A 11 -2.32 27.16 17.74
C GLN A 11 -0.84 27.57 17.70
N ARG A 12 -0.25 28.06 18.76
CA ARG A 12 1.19 28.40 18.81
C ARG A 12 2.09 27.17 18.75
N ARG A 13 1.65 26.00 19.28
CA ARG A 13 2.38 24.73 19.13
C ARG A 13 2.29 24.20 17.70
N VAL A 14 1.14 24.29 17.05
CA VAL A 14 0.98 23.92 15.64
C VAL A 14 1.86 24.80 14.75
N ASP A 15 1.86 26.11 14.97
CA ASP A 15 2.67 27.06 14.18
C ASP A 15 4.19 26.87 14.39
N SER A 16 4.63 26.45 15.60
CA SER A 16 6.04 26.13 15.85
C SER A 16 6.49 24.82 15.19
N VAL A 17 5.60 23.88 14.96
CA VAL A 17 5.85 22.63 14.26
C VAL A 17 5.97 22.86 12.74
N ILE A 18 5.21 23.82 12.19
CA ILE A 18 5.27 24.18 10.76
C ILE A 18 6.55 24.96 10.42
N LEU A 19 7.13 25.73 11.36
CA LEU A 19 8.31 26.57 11.13
C LEU A 19 9.66 25.84 11.28
N TYR A 20 9.70 24.69 11.93
CA TYR A 20 10.89 23.84 12.01
C TYR A 20 10.67 22.59 11.16
N GLY A 21 11.19 22.60 9.94
CA GLY A 21 11.12 21.49 8.99
C GLY A 21 11.45 20.15 9.64
N ALA A 22 10.49 19.29 9.62
CA ALA A 22 10.41 17.86 9.88
C ALA A 22 11.72 17.12 10.21
N THR A 23 12.23 17.27 11.41
CA THR A 23 13.17 16.34 12.01
C THR A 23 12.78 16.14 13.46
N HIS A 24 12.30 14.96 13.80
CA HIS A 24 11.91 14.51 15.15
C HIS A 24 10.52 14.95 15.65
N TYR A 25 9.48 14.25 15.24
CA TYR A 25 8.22 14.18 15.95
C TYR A 25 8.36 13.21 17.13
N GLU A 26 8.44 13.71 18.37
CA GLU A 26 8.18 12.92 19.57
C GLU A 26 6.66 12.78 19.77
N TRP A 27 6.07 11.76 19.18
CA TRP A 27 4.64 11.45 19.31
C TRP A 27 4.23 10.92 20.69
N GLY A 28 5.19 10.70 21.59
CA GLY A 28 4.97 10.06 22.90
C GLY A 28 4.17 10.87 23.93
N GLU A 29 3.95 12.18 23.72
CA GLU A 29 3.32 13.05 24.73
C GLU A 29 1.89 13.50 24.42
N ILE A 30 1.37 13.25 23.19
CA ILE A 30 0.02 13.66 22.79
C ILE A 30 -0.92 12.46 22.76
N PRO A 31 -2.07 12.52 23.47
CA PRO A 31 -3.05 11.43 23.42
C PRO A 31 -3.51 11.13 21.98
N MET A 32 -3.69 9.86 21.64
CA MET A 32 -4.09 9.40 20.30
C MET A 32 -5.36 10.07 19.77
N SER A 33 -6.29 10.45 20.65
CA SER A 33 -7.50 11.19 20.29
C SER A 33 -7.20 12.60 19.77
N GLU A 34 -6.21 13.29 20.35
CA GLU A 34 -5.79 14.63 19.91
C GLU A 34 -4.91 14.55 18.67
N GLN A 35 -4.11 13.51 18.54
CA GLN A 35 -3.33 13.24 17.32
C GLN A 35 -4.26 12.99 16.12
N ARG A 36 -5.32 12.17 16.29
CA ARG A 36 -6.34 11.94 15.24
C ARG A 36 -7.05 13.22 14.82
N GLN A 37 -7.34 14.11 15.76
CA GLN A 37 -8.03 15.36 15.47
C GLN A 37 -7.10 16.37 14.76
N ALA A 38 -5.83 16.42 15.15
CA ALA A 38 -4.82 17.28 14.51
C ALA A 38 -4.48 16.82 13.08
N THR A 39 -4.50 15.49 12.81
CA THR A 39 -4.25 14.97 11.46
C THR A 39 -5.46 15.10 10.53
N GLN A 40 -6.70 15.04 11.05
CA GLN A 40 -7.91 15.24 10.24
C GLN A 40 -8.04 16.65 9.67
N ASP A 41 -7.48 17.66 10.36
CA ASP A 41 -7.53 19.07 9.97
C ASP A 41 -6.32 19.48 9.09
N GLN A 42 -5.37 18.58 8.83
CA GLN A 42 -4.25 18.90 7.95
C GLN A 42 -4.67 18.88 6.48
N PRO A 43 -4.28 19.90 5.69
CA PRO A 43 -4.42 19.84 4.25
C PRO A 43 -3.60 18.64 3.73
N PRO A 44 -3.95 18.09 2.53
CA PRO A 44 -3.16 17.05 1.89
C PRO A 44 -1.68 17.45 1.93
N SER A 45 -0.80 16.52 2.29
CA SER A 45 0.65 16.79 2.24
C SER A 45 0.95 17.26 0.82
N GLU A 46 1.32 18.53 0.64
CA GLU A 46 1.82 19.01 -0.64
C GLU A 46 3.15 18.29 -0.86
N SER A 47 3.09 17.15 -1.51
CA SER A 47 4.29 16.53 -2.05
C SER A 47 4.95 17.55 -2.95
N GLY A 48 6.21 17.90 -2.69
CA GLY A 48 6.91 18.93 -3.46
C GLY A 48 6.80 18.64 -4.96
N LEU A 49 6.75 19.67 -5.80
CA LEU A 49 6.58 19.55 -7.26
C LEU A 49 7.46 18.45 -7.87
N GLY A 50 8.71 18.32 -7.39
CA GLY A 50 9.64 17.27 -7.84
C GLY A 50 9.17 15.85 -7.53
N HIS A 51 8.60 15.61 -6.35
CA HIS A 51 8.06 14.29 -5.98
C HIS A 51 6.86 13.93 -6.85
N ARG A 52 5.92 14.86 -7.03
CA ARG A 52 4.75 14.64 -7.88
C ARG A 52 5.12 14.41 -9.36
N MET A 53 6.15 15.11 -9.86
CA MET A 53 6.68 14.84 -11.20
C MET A 53 7.30 13.44 -11.31
N LEU A 54 8.00 12.97 -10.27
CA LEU A 54 8.57 11.63 -10.23
C LEU A 54 7.47 10.56 -10.25
N GLU A 55 6.41 10.73 -9.46
CA GLU A 55 5.25 9.83 -9.44
C GLU A 55 4.53 9.79 -10.79
N LEU A 56 4.31 10.95 -11.42
CA LEU A 56 3.70 11.03 -12.75
C LEU A 56 4.57 10.34 -13.81
N LEU A 57 5.89 10.59 -13.79
CA LEU A 57 6.85 9.92 -14.67
C LEU A 57 6.85 8.40 -14.42
N GLY A 58 6.75 7.98 -13.16
CA GLY A 58 6.60 6.58 -12.76
C GLY A 58 5.37 5.95 -13.40
N ILE A 59 4.21 6.58 -13.30
CA ILE A 59 2.97 6.08 -13.91
C ILE A 59 3.09 6.00 -15.44
N VAL A 60 3.64 7.03 -16.09
CA VAL A 60 3.85 7.03 -17.54
C VAL A 60 4.79 5.89 -17.96
N THR A 61 5.91 5.72 -17.26
CA THR A 61 6.87 4.64 -17.54
C THR A 61 6.25 3.26 -17.32
N PHE A 62 5.48 3.08 -16.24
CA PHE A 62 4.72 1.86 -15.97
C PHE A 62 3.77 1.53 -17.12
N VAL A 63 2.99 2.51 -17.60
CA VAL A 63 2.06 2.31 -18.71
C VAL A 63 2.80 1.94 -19.99
N VAL A 64 3.91 2.60 -20.31
CA VAL A 64 4.74 2.27 -21.48
C VAL A 64 5.25 0.83 -21.40
N LEU A 65 5.82 0.42 -20.27
CA LEU A 65 6.29 -0.95 -20.07
C LEU A 65 5.15 -1.98 -20.13
N ALA A 66 3.99 -1.65 -19.55
CA ALA A 66 2.82 -2.50 -19.64
C ALA A 66 2.36 -2.71 -21.08
N LEU A 67 2.37 -1.65 -21.91
CA LEU A 67 2.04 -1.74 -23.33
C LEU A 67 3.07 -2.56 -24.11
N LEU A 68 4.38 -2.42 -23.83
CA LEU A 68 5.44 -3.21 -24.46
C LEU A 68 5.28 -4.69 -24.13
N ILE A 69 5.08 -5.04 -22.85
CA ILE A 69 4.84 -6.42 -22.41
C ILE A 69 3.54 -6.95 -23.01
N ALA A 70 2.47 -6.16 -23.06
CA ALA A 70 1.20 -6.55 -23.69
C ALA A 70 1.37 -6.82 -25.19
N GLY A 71 2.20 -6.05 -25.89
CA GLY A 71 2.56 -6.29 -27.29
C GLY A 71 3.26 -7.64 -27.48
N ASP A 72 4.19 -7.99 -26.58
CA ASP A 72 4.85 -9.29 -26.61
C ASP A 72 3.91 -10.45 -26.23
N VAL A 73 3.01 -10.24 -25.25
CA VAL A 73 1.95 -11.21 -24.93
C VAL A 73 1.02 -11.41 -26.12
N TYR A 74 0.65 -10.35 -26.83
CA TYR A 74 -0.16 -10.44 -28.05
C TYR A 74 0.56 -11.23 -29.16
N ARG A 75 1.87 -11.02 -29.34
CA ARG A 75 2.71 -11.79 -30.25
C ARG A 75 2.74 -13.27 -29.86
N GLY A 76 2.91 -13.57 -28.58
CA GLY A 76 2.83 -14.93 -28.04
C GLY A 76 1.45 -15.56 -28.28
N LEU A 77 0.37 -14.80 -28.06
CA LEU A 77 -0.98 -15.26 -28.37
C LEU A 77 -1.15 -15.58 -29.87
N SER A 78 -0.62 -14.74 -30.75
CA SER A 78 -0.66 -14.96 -32.21
C SER A 78 0.13 -16.21 -32.63
N ASN A 79 1.23 -16.51 -31.93
CA ASN A 79 2.07 -17.68 -32.23
C ASN A 79 1.48 -18.99 -31.68
N PHE A 80 0.84 -18.96 -30.52
CA PHE A 80 0.43 -20.16 -29.80
C PHE A 80 -1.10 -20.38 -29.75
N GLY A 81 -1.91 -19.31 -29.88
CA GLY A 81 -3.37 -19.41 -30.03
C GLY A 81 -4.18 -19.73 -28.77
N TYR A 82 -3.59 -19.74 -27.57
CA TYR A 82 -4.25 -20.13 -26.31
C TYR A 82 -4.95 -18.95 -25.59
N LEU A 83 -5.88 -18.27 -26.28
CA LEU A 83 -6.61 -17.13 -25.74
C LEU A 83 -7.37 -17.46 -24.43
N TRP A 84 -7.92 -18.67 -24.33
CA TRP A 84 -8.68 -19.12 -23.16
C TRP A 84 -7.87 -19.20 -21.86
N LEU A 85 -6.52 -19.22 -21.95
CA LEU A 85 -5.65 -19.19 -20.78
C LEU A 85 -5.59 -17.79 -20.14
N LEU A 86 -5.80 -16.73 -20.89
CA LEU A 86 -5.67 -15.36 -20.37
C LEU A 86 -6.59 -15.07 -19.18
N PRO A 87 -7.90 -15.40 -19.19
CA PRO A 87 -8.76 -15.19 -18.01
C PRO A 87 -8.33 -16.03 -16.80
N ILE A 88 -7.79 -17.23 -17.01
CA ILE A 88 -7.25 -18.07 -15.92
C ILE A 88 -6.00 -17.42 -15.34
N LEU A 89 -5.06 -16.98 -16.19
CA LEU A 89 -3.86 -16.29 -15.76
C LEU A 89 -4.19 -14.96 -15.05
N ALA A 90 -5.18 -14.23 -15.53
CA ALA A 90 -5.65 -12.99 -14.90
C ALA A 90 -6.20 -13.26 -13.49
N LEU A 91 -7.02 -14.30 -13.30
CA LEU A 91 -7.53 -14.68 -11.99
C LEU A 91 -6.39 -15.11 -11.06
N LEU A 92 -5.48 -15.97 -11.51
CA LEU A 92 -4.33 -16.40 -10.70
C LEU A 92 -3.42 -15.23 -10.35
N ALA A 93 -3.20 -14.32 -11.29
CA ALA A 93 -2.41 -13.10 -11.07
C ALA A 93 -3.07 -12.16 -10.07
N TYR A 94 -4.39 -12.03 -10.10
CA TYR A 94 -5.14 -11.22 -9.16
C TYR A 94 -5.03 -11.77 -7.72
N LEU A 95 -5.16 -13.09 -7.57
CA LEU A 95 -4.94 -13.78 -6.30
C LEU A 95 -3.48 -13.64 -5.81
N ALA A 96 -2.51 -13.73 -6.72
CA ALA A 96 -1.10 -13.52 -6.39
C ALA A 96 -0.82 -12.06 -5.97
N ALA A 97 -1.42 -11.07 -6.63
CA ALA A 97 -1.30 -9.66 -6.27
C ALA A 97 -1.87 -9.37 -4.87
N ASP A 98 -2.99 -10.00 -4.50
CA ASP A 98 -3.55 -9.90 -3.15
C ASP A 98 -2.58 -10.44 -2.10
N LEU A 99 -1.95 -11.59 -2.35
CA LEU A 99 -0.93 -12.15 -1.48
C LEU A 99 0.31 -11.25 -1.39
N VAL A 100 0.80 -10.73 -2.54
CA VAL A 100 1.93 -9.79 -2.60
C VAL A 100 1.60 -8.54 -1.78
N SER A 101 0.39 -7.99 -1.91
CA SER A 101 -0.03 -6.82 -1.14
C SER A 101 0.04 -7.07 0.36
N GLY A 102 -0.37 -8.26 0.82
CA GLY A 102 -0.29 -8.66 2.22
C GLY A 102 1.14 -8.75 2.74
N PHE A 103 2.06 -9.33 1.96
CA PHE A 103 3.47 -9.39 2.33
C PHE A 103 4.11 -8.01 2.42
N VAL A 104 3.85 -7.16 1.43
CA VAL A 104 4.39 -5.81 1.36
C VAL A 104 3.88 -4.98 2.55
N HIS A 105 2.58 -5.04 2.83
CA HIS A 105 1.95 -4.37 3.95
C HIS A 105 2.53 -4.85 5.29
N PHE A 106 2.56 -6.16 5.50
CA PHE A 106 3.17 -6.77 6.70
C PHE A 106 4.61 -6.33 6.93
N LEU A 107 5.44 -6.30 5.87
CA LEU A 107 6.82 -5.86 5.99
C LEU A 107 6.94 -4.37 6.32
N ALA A 108 6.14 -3.51 5.69
CA ALA A 108 6.15 -2.08 5.94
C ALA A 108 5.71 -1.72 7.37
N ASP A 109 4.70 -2.41 7.89
CA ASP A 109 4.20 -2.18 9.24
C ASP A 109 5.17 -2.66 10.33
N ASN A 110 5.88 -3.77 10.07
CA ASN A 110 6.60 -4.48 11.13
C ASN A 110 8.12 -4.39 11.04
N PHE A 111 8.69 -4.00 9.90
CA PHE A 111 10.13 -4.01 9.67
C PHE A 111 10.65 -2.71 9.07
N GLY A 112 11.97 -2.48 9.22
CA GLY A 112 12.64 -1.27 8.78
C GLY A 112 12.39 -0.07 9.69
N SER A 113 12.96 1.07 9.32
CA SER A 113 12.82 2.35 10.03
C SER A 113 12.29 3.42 9.09
N THR A 114 11.50 4.35 9.61
CA THR A 114 11.08 5.57 8.90
C THR A 114 12.28 6.46 8.50
N ASP A 115 13.43 6.27 9.15
CA ASP A 115 14.68 6.96 8.83
C ASP A 115 15.50 6.24 7.76
N THR A 116 15.07 5.06 7.29
CA THR A 116 15.77 4.34 6.21
C THR A 116 15.79 5.20 4.95
N PRO A 117 16.98 5.53 4.39
CA PRO A 117 17.06 6.36 3.19
C PRO A 117 16.17 5.82 2.07
N ILE A 118 15.41 6.69 1.42
CA ILE A 118 14.47 6.41 0.32
C ILE A 118 13.25 5.57 0.77
N LEU A 119 13.45 4.39 1.38
CA LEU A 119 12.34 3.50 1.78
C LEU A 119 11.56 4.04 2.98
N GLY A 120 12.22 4.68 3.93
CA GLY A 120 11.59 5.22 5.13
C GLY A 120 10.48 6.22 4.80
N PRO A 121 10.81 7.38 4.24
CA PRO A 121 9.84 8.43 3.98
C PRO A 121 8.85 8.11 2.85
N ASN A 122 9.24 7.30 1.86
CA ASN A 122 8.41 7.06 0.68
C ASN A 122 7.56 5.79 0.77
N PHE A 123 7.85 4.89 1.71
CA PHE A 123 7.18 3.59 1.81
C PHE A 123 6.80 3.26 3.25
N ILE A 124 7.77 3.12 4.17
CA ILE A 124 7.51 2.64 5.54
C ILE A 124 6.69 3.67 6.33
N GLY A 125 7.03 4.96 6.24
CA GLY A 125 6.31 6.05 6.90
C GLY A 125 4.83 6.07 6.51
N PRO A 126 4.48 6.21 5.22
CA PRO A 126 3.09 6.21 4.76
C PRO A 126 2.25 5.02 5.23
N PHE A 127 2.82 3.80 5.28
CA PHE A 127 2.11 2.62 5.79
C PHE A 127 1.82 2.73 7.30
N ARG A 128 2.76 3.25 8.08
CA ARG A 128 2.59 3.41 9.54
C ARG A 128 1.70 4.59 9.90
N ASP A 129 1.86 5.72 9.22
CA ASP A 129 1.03 6.92 9.40
C ASP A 129 -0.43 6.63 9.08
N HIS A 130 -0.68 5.71 8.14
CA HIS A 130 -1.99 5.25 7.76
C HIS A 130 -2.78 4.59 8.91
N HIS A 131 -2.12 3.96 9.89
CA HIS A 131 -2.78 3.44 11.08
C HIS A 131 -3.19 4.54 12.06
N VAL A 132 -2.50 5.69 12.02
CA VAL A 132 -2.83 6.87 12.84
C VAL A 132 -3.97 7.68 12.21
N ASP A 133 -3.89 7.88 10.87
CA ASP A 133 -4.91 8.56 10.08
C ASP A 133 -5.37 7.70 8.89
N PRO A 134 -6.23 6.70 9.12
CA PRO A 134 -6.69 5.81 8.05
C PRO A 134 -7.41 6.53 6.91
N LYS A 135 -7.99 7.70 7.17
CA LYS A 135 -8.64 8.51 6.14
C LYS A 135 -7.68 9.40 5.35
N GLY A 136 -6.42 9.50 5.75
CA GLY A 136 -5.39 10.27 5.04
C GLY A 136 -5.29 9.90 3.57
N ILE A 137 -5.25 8.62 3.25
CA ILE A 137 -5.19 8.12 1.89
C ILE A 137 -6.38 8.59 1.02
N THR A 138 -7.54 8.87 1.60
CA THR A 138 -8.73 9.31 0.85
C THR A 138 -8.60 10.73 0.32
N ARG A 139 -7.73 11.55 0.91
CA ARG A 139 -7.46 12.93 0.50
C ARG A 139 -6.47 13.03 -0.67
N ASN A 140 -5.69 11.97 -0.92
CA ASN A 140 -4.70 11.92 -2.00
C ASN A 140 -5.37 11.90 -3.38
N GLY A 141 -4.73 12.50 -4.39
CA GLY A 141 -5.10 12.36 -5.79
C GLY A 141 -4.77 10.96 -6.34
N PHE A 142 -5.14 10.69 -7.61
CA PHE A 142 -4.84 9.41 -8.25
C PHE A 142 -3.33 9.17 -8.39
N VAL A 143 -2.57 10.21 -8.72
CA VAL A 143 -1.10 10.15 -8.88
C VAL A 143 -0.45 9.81 -7.54
N ASP A 144 -0.75 10.57 -6.51
CA ASP A 144 -0.19 10.38 -5.15
C ASP A 144 -0.56 9.01 -4.54
N THR A 145 -1.74 8.47 -4.93
CA THR A 145 -2.19 7.15 -4.45
C THR A 145 -1.44 6.00 -5.15
N ASN A 146 -1.16 6.12 -6.45
CA ASN A 146 -0.68 4.99 -7.26
C ASN A 146 0.76 5.15 -7.78
N GLY A 147 1.36 6.35 -7.64
CA GLY A 147 2.70 6.66 -8.15
C GLY A 147 3.77 5.75 -7.57
N ASN A 148 3.78 5.56 -6.26
CA ASN A 148 4.76 4.72 -5.57
C ASN A 148 4.67 3.24 -6.02
N ASN A 149 3.48 2.69 -6.21
CA ASN A 149 3.32 1.32 -6.72
C ASN A 149 3.87 1.18 -8.15
N SER A 150 3.71 2.22 -8.98
CA SER A 150 4.31 2.27 -10.31
C SER A 150 5.82 2.21 -10.23
N LEU A 151 6.43 3.09 -9.43
CA LEU A 151 7.89 3.18 -9.28
C LEU A 151 8.51 1.86 -8.81
N VAL A 152 7.89 1.21 -7.83
CA VAL A 152 8.34 -0.10 -7.31
C VAL A 152 8.22 -1.20 -8.37
N SER A 153 7.21 -1.15 -9.24
CA SER A 153 6.98 -2.18 -10.27
C SER A 153 7.94 -2.06 -11.46
N ILE A 154 8.41 -0.85 -11.81
CA ILE A 154 9.23 -0.58 -13.00
C ILE A 154 10.48 -1.47 -13.12
N PRO A 155 11.34 -1.62 -12.09
CA PRO A 155 12.54 -2.45 -12.19
C PRO A 155 12.23 -3.90 -12.55
N PHE A 156 11.18 -4.45 -11.96
CA PHE A 156 10.75 -5.83 -12.22
C PHE A 156 10.15 -5.98 -13.62
N MET A 157 9.35 -5.00 -14.06
CA MET A 157 8.78 -4.99 -15.41
C MET A 157 9.86 -4.88 -16.47
N LEU A 158 10.85 -4.00 -16.27
CA LEU A 158 11.98 -3.84 -17.18
C LEU A 158 12.81 -5.12 -17.26
N LEU A 159 13.13 -5.72 -16.11
CA LEU A 159 13.85 -6.99 -16.05
C LEU A 159 13.09 -8.11 -16.77
N ALA A 160 11.79 -8.25 -16.49
CA ALA A 160 10.98 -9.26 -17.15
C ALA A 160 10.91 -9.06 -18.66
N TRP A 161 10.73 -7.83 -19.12
CA TRP A 161 10.66 -7.49 -20.54
C TRP A 161 11.98 -7.75 -21.27
N LEU A 162 13.13 -7.45 -20.65
CA LEU A 162 14.46 -7.65 -21.26
C LEU A 162 14.94 -9.09 -21.19
N ALA A 163 14.62 -9.84 -20.12
CA ALA A 163 15.20 -11.16 -19.88
C ALA A 163 14.31 -12.34 -20.31
N ILE A 164 12.99 -12.12 -20.40
CA ILE A 164 12.02 -13.21 -20.68
C ILE A 164 11.60 -13.16 -22.15
N PRO A 165 11.70 -14.25 -22.92
CA PRO A 165 11.28 -14.31 -24.33
C PRO A 165 9.73 -14.41 -24.46
N ILE A 166 9.02 -13.37 -24.00
CA ILE A 166 7.54 -13.35 -23.81
C ILE A 166 6.81 -13.66 -25.11
N GLY A 167 7.20 -13.05 -26.21
CA GLY A 167 6.50 -13.19 -27.50
C GLY A 167 6.92 -14.40 -28.32
N THR A 168 7.96 -15.15 -27.94
CA THR A 168 8.63 -16.14 -28.80
C THR A 168 8.63 -17.56 -28.25
N THR A 169 8.41 -17.76 -26.96
CA THR A 169 8.27 -19.09 -26.35
C THR A 169 6.93 -19.23 -25.62
N PHE A 170 6.39 -20.43 -25.57
CA PHE A 170 5.12 -20.68 -24.87
C PHE A 170 5.22 -20.37 -23.37
N ALA A 171 6.31 -20.80 -22.72
CA ALA A 171 6.54 -20.47 -21.30
C ALA A 171 6.69 -18.96 -21.07
N GLY A 172 7.39 -18.26 -21.95
CA GLY A 172 7.49 -16.81 -21.93
C GLY A 172 6.14 -16.11 -22.09
N TYR A 173 5.29 -16.57 -23.01
CA TYR A 173 3.92 -16.09 -23.18
C TYR A 173 3.09 -16.24 -21.91
N LEU A 174 3.09 -17.44 -21.29
CA LEU A 174 2.34 -17.67 -20.06
C LEU A 174 2.84 -16.79 -18.90
N PHE A 175 4.18 -16.78 -18.71
CA PHE A 175 4.79 -15.96 -17.66
C PHE A 175 4.54 -14.46 -17.89
N GLY A 176 4.73 -13.97 -19.12
CA GLY A 176 4.54 -12.57 -19.45
C GLY A 176 3.10 -12.12 -19.24
N ALA A 177 2.11 -12.92 -19.65
CA ALA A 177 0.70 -12.62 -19.41
C ALA A 177 0.37 -12.61 -17.91
N PHE A 178 0.78 -13.62 -17.16
CA PHE A 178 0.59 -13.70 -15.71
C PHE A 178 1.25 -12.50 -15.00
N PHE A 179 2.51 -12.21 -15.32
CA PHE A 179 3.28 -11.14 -14.71
C PHE A 179 2.68 -9.76 -15.01
N LEU A 180 2.26 -9.52 -16.26
CA LEU A 180 1.57 -8.28 -16.62
C LEU A 180 0.32 -8.07 -15.79
N PHE A 181 -0.52 -9.11 -15.64
CA PHE A 181 -1.73 -9.04 -14.83
C PHE A 181 -1.43 -8.83 -13.34
N VAL A 182 -0.37 -9.42 -12.79
CA VAL A 182 0.10 -9.12 -11.42
C VAL A 182 0.45 -7.64 -11.29
N CYS A 183 1.26 -7.09 -12.21
CA CYS A 183 1.68 -5.70 -12.16
C CYS A 183 0.48 -4.74 -12.26
N LEU A 184 -0.50 -5.03 -13.12
CA LEU A 184 -1.72 -4.23 -13.24
C LEU A 184 -2.57 -4.28 -11.95
N ALA A 185 -2.70 -5.44 -11.33
CA ALA A 185 -3.43 -5.58 -10.06
C ALA A 185 -2.71 -4.87 -8.91
N VAL A 186 -1.38 -5.03 -8.78
CA VAL A 186 -0.57 -4.32 -7.77
C VAL A 186 -0.64 -2.81 -7.97
N PHE A 187 -0.60 -2.32 -9.21
CA PHE A 187 -0.78 -0.90 -9.51
C PHE A 187 -2.08 -0.35 -8.93
N LEU A 188 -3.19 -1.10 -9.05
CA LEU A 188 -4.51 -0.68 -8.58
C LEU A 188 -4.76 -0.95 -7.09
N THR A 189 -3.89 -1.70 -6.41
CA THR A 189 -4.09 -2.10 -5.00
C THR A 189 -4.27 -0.89 -4.09
N ASN A 190 -3.43 0.14 -4.20
CA ASN A 190 -3.57 1.35 -3.37
C ASN A 190 -4.87 2.12 -3.69
N GLN A 191 -5.36 2.06 -4.92
CA GLN A 191 -6.64 2.64 -5.27
C GLN A 191 -7.81 1.88 -4.61
N PHE A 192 -7.75 0.55 -4.56
CA PHE A 192 -8.76 -0.28 -3.88
C PHE A 192 -8.72 -0.05 -2.37
N HIS A 193 -7.52 0.03 -1.79
CA HIS A 193 -7.27 0.36 -0.40
C HIS A 193 -7.83 1.75 -0.04
N LYS A 194 -7.57 2.77 -0.86
CA LYS A 194 -8.17 4.11 -0.71
C LYS A 194 -9.70 4.05 -0.68
N TRP A 195 -10.31 3.26 -1.57
CA TRP A 195 -11.77 3.13 -1.60
C TRP A 195 -12.31 2.36 -0.40
N ALA A 196 -11.54 1.46 0.20
CA ALA A 196 -11.93 0.79 1.45
C ALA A 196 -11.96 1.76 2.65
N HIS A 197 -11.19 2.85 2.62
CA HIS A 197 -11.25 3.90 3.65
C HIS A 197 -12.24 5.02 3.36
N ALA A 198 -12.78 5.10 2.16
CA ALA A 198 -13.71 6.15 1.79
C ALA A 198 -15.09 5.92 2.41
N ASP A 199 -15.68 6.96 3.05
CA ASP A 199 -17.05 6.89 3.57
C ASP A 199 -18.07 6.75 2.41
N THR A 200 -17.76 7.37 1.27
CA THR A 200 -18.58 7.35 0.05
C THR A 200 -17.70 7.07 -1.17
N PRO A 201 -17.31 5.80 -1.41
CA PRO A 201 -16.56 5.45 -2.60
C PRO A 201 -17.43 5.66 -3.87
N PRO A 202 -16.82 5.81 -5.06
CA PRO A 202 -17.58 5.87 -6.31
C PRO A 202 -18.54 4.69 -6.45
N ALA A 203 -19.72 4.91 -7.03
CA ALA A 203 -20.79 3.90 -7.12
C ALA A 203 -20.32 2.56 -7.72
N PHE A 204 -19.47 2.59 -8.75
CA PHE A 204 -18.89 1.37 -9.33
C PHE A 204 -17.95 0.65 -8.35
N ALA A 205 -17.15 1.39 -7.56
CA ALA A 205 -16.26 0.82 -6.56
C ALA A 205 -17.07 0.19 -5.43
N ALA A 206 -18.11 0.87 -4.93
CA ALA A 206 -19.04 0.32 -3.94
C ALA A 206 -19.70 -0.97 -4.44
N TRP A 207 -20.07 -1.04 -5.73
CA TRP A 207 -20.60 -2.25 -6.33
C TRP A 207 -19.57 -3.38 -6.37
N LEU A 208 -18.31 -3.09 -6.76
CA LEU A 208 -17.21 -4.08 -6.75
C LEU A 208 -16.94 -4.60 -5.34
N GLN A 209 -16.91 -3.71 -4.34
CA GLN A 209 -16.76 -4.06 -2.91
C GLN A 209 -17.88 -4.99 -2.44
N LYS A 210 -19.13 -4.64 -2.73
CA LYS A 210 -20.30 -5.46 -2.40
C LYS A 210 -20.28 -6.85 -3.05
N LYS A 211 -19.61 -6.98 -4.21
CA LYS A 211 -19.40 -8.28 -4.89
C LYS A 211 -18.18 -9.05 -4.41
N GLY A 212 -17.39 -8.50 -3.50
CA GLY A 212 -16.13 -9.09 -3.05
C GLY A 212 -15.07 -9.18 -4.16
N ILE A 213 -15.14 -8.28 -5.16
CA ILE A 213 -14.15 -8.22 -6.26
C ILE A 213 -12.94 -7.39 -5.86
N ILE A 214 -13.13 -6.35 -5.06
CA ILE A 214 -12.06 -5.53 -4.48
C ILE A 214 -12.25 -5.43 -2.97
N LEU A 215 -11.24 -4.98 -2.25
CA LEU A 215 -11.25 -4.81 -0.81
C LEU A 215 -12.44 -3.96 -0.35
N SER A 216 -13.25 -4.48 0.59
CA SER A 216 -14.33 -3.72 1.23
C SER A 216 -13.86 -3.04 2.51
N LYS A 217 -14.60 -2.03 2.93
CA LYS A 217 -14.34 -1.32 4.18
C LYS A 217 -14.41 -2.27 5.38
N GLU A 218 -15.47 -3.06 5.49
CA GLU A 218 -15.72 -3.97 6.61
C GLU A 218 -14.60 -5.00 6.75
N HIS A 219 -14.07 -5.49 5.62
CA HIS A 219 -12.96 -6.44 5.62
C HIS A 219 -11.66 -5.78 6.08
N HIS A 220 -11.41 -4.55 5.64
CA HIS A 220 -10.20 -3.81 5.97
C HIS A 220 -10.21 -3.23 7.40
N ASP A 221 -11.38 -2.90 7.93
CA ASP A 221 -11.54 -2.46 9.33
C ASP A 221 -11.05 -3.52 10.35
N ILE A 222 -11.03 -4.81 9.97
CA ILE A 222 -10.45 -5.88 10.80
C ILE A 222 -8.94 -5.65 10.99
N HIS A 223 -8.22 -5.27 9.92
CA HIS A 223 -6.80 -4.92 10.01
C HIS A 223 -6.58 -3.67 10.87
N HIS A 224 -7.45 -2.66 10.75
CA HIS A 224 -7.39 -1.43 11.53
C HIS A 224 -7.88 -1.57 12.98
N ALA A 225 -8.29 -2.76 13.41
CA ALA A 225 -8.55 -3.04 14.82
C ALA A 225 -7.23 -3.38 15.54
N SER A 226 -7.01 -2.76 16.74
CA SER A 226 -5.85 -3.13 17.57
C SER A 226 -5.87 -4.64 17.86
N PRO A 227 -4.73 -5.32 17.78
CA PRO A 227 -3.34 -4.85 17.70
C PRO A 227 -2.73 -4.72 16.28
N TYR A 228 -3.50 -4.62 15.23
CA TYR A 228 -3.08 -4.39 13.82
C TYR A 228 -2.17 -5.50 13.25
N ASP A 229 -2.33 -6.75 13.69
CA ASP A 229 -1.43 -7.87 13.40
C ASP A 229 -2.03 -8.95 12.50
N THR A 230 -3.16 -8.65 11.87
CA THR A 230 -3.93 -9.57 11.01
C THR A 230 -4.45 -8.88 9.75
N TYR A 231 -4.92 -9.64 8.77
CA TYR A 231 -5.64 -9.15 7.60
C TYR A 231 -4.86 -8.16 6.72
N TYR A 232 -3.57 -8.44 6.46
CA TYR A 232 -2.67 -7.56 5.71
C TYR A 232 -2.92 -7.49 4.20
N CYS A 233 -3.64 -8.46 3.57
CA CYS A 233 -3.93 -8.43 2.13
C CYS A 233 -4.97 -7.37 1.82
N ILE A 234 -4.64 -6.44 0.90
CA ILE A 234 -5.41 -5.21 0.64
C ILE A 234 -5.82 -5.01 -0.83
N THR A 235 -5.66 -6.02 -1.69
CA THR A 235 -6.22 -5.96 -3.06
C THR A 235 -7.69 -6.39 -3.07
N VAL A 236 -7.99 -7.58 -2.56
CA VAL A 236 -9.34 -8.11 -2.34
C VAL A 236 -9.52 -8.69 -0.94
N GLY A 237 -8.42 -9.10 -0.30
CA GLY A 237 -8.38 -9.67 1.04
C GLY A 237 -8.79 -11.15 1.10
N VAL A 238 -8.86 -11.84 -0.02
CA VAL A 238 -9.34 -13.24 -0.08
C VAL A 238 -8.46 -14.20 0.71
N TRP A 239 -7.15 -13.92 0.82
CA TRP A 239 -6.22 -14.74 1.59
C TRP A 239 -6.27 -14.47 3.09
N ASN A 240 -6.78 -13.35 3.53
CA ASN A 240 -6.74 -12.94 4.93
C ASN A 240 -7.30 -14.00 5.89
N PRO A 241 -8.51 -14.58 5.70
CA PRO A 241 -9.05 -15.57 6.63
C PRO A 241 -8.17 -16.83 6.73
N LEU A 242 -7.59 -17.26 5.60
CA LEU A 242 -6.72 -18.43 5.56
C LEU A 242 -5.41 -18.16 6.27
N LEU A 243 -4.73 -17.06 5.94
CA LEU A 243 -3.43 -16.69 6.52
C LEU A 243 -3.57 -16.43 8.02
N ASP A 244 -4.68 -15.82 8.46
CA ASP A 244 -4.97 -15.57 9.86
C ASP A 244 -5.22 -16.88 10.63
N SER A 245 -6.05 -17.77 10.11
CA SER A 245 -6.31 -19.09 10.71
C SER A 245 -5.04 -19.92 10.89
N MET A 246 -4.07 -19.75 9.98
CA MET A 246 -2.75 -20.38 10.06
C MET A 246 -1.77 -19.61 10.95
N ARG A 247 -2.13 -18.44 11.48
CA ARG A 247 -1.23 -17.51 12.17
C ARG A 247 0.05 -17.24 11.34
N PHE A 248 -0.12 -17.08 10.03
CA PHE A 248 0.98 -17.06 9.09
C PHE A 248 1.91 -15.87 9.34
N PHE A 249 1.37 -14.65 9.43
CA PHE A 249 2.17 -13.44 9.61
C PHE A 249 2.84 -13.39 10.99
N GLU A 250 2.19 -13.86 12.04
CA GLU A 250 2.81 -14.00 13.35
C GLU A 250 4.02 -14.97 13.34
N ARG A 251 3.89 -16.08 12.60
CA ARG A 251 5.00 -17.04 12.44
C ARG A 251 6.13 -16.45 11.60
N ALA A 252 5.79 -15.76 10.50
CA ALA A 252 6.74 -15.06 9.65
C ALA A 252 7.50 -13.98 10.43
N GLU A 253 6.80 -13.19 11.24
CA GLU A 253 7.42 -12.19 12.11
C GLU A 253 8.45 -12.80 13.06
N ARG A 254 8.09 -13.89 13.76
CA ARG A 254 9.02 -14.58 14.64
C ARG A 254 10.29 -15.09 13.96
N VAL A 255 10.17 -15.58 12.72
CA VAL A 255 11.31 -16.04 11.92
C VAL A 255 12.15 -14.86 11.46
N LEU A 256 11.53 -13.84 10.87
CA LEU A 256 12.24 -12.69 10.31
C LEU A 256 12.97 -11.88 11.40
N ARG A 257 12.40 -11.74 12.60
CA ARG A 257 13.09 -11.06 13.71
C ARG A 257 14.33 -11.77 14.20
N ARG A 258 14.44 -13.09 14.01
CA ARG A 258 15.69 -13.82 14.28
C ARG A 258 16.76 -13.56 13.23
N LEU A 259 16.32 -13.27 11.98
CA LEU A 259 17.22 -13.04 10.85
C LEU A 259 17.63 -11.57 10.72
N ILE A 260 16.76 -10.64 11.13
CA ILE A 260 16.95 -9.19 11.02
C ILE A 260 16.77 -8.57 12.42
N PRO A 261 17.78 -8.70 13.31
CA PRO A 261 17.72 -8.10 14.64
C PRO A 261 17.81 -6.57 14.57
N GLY A 262 17.16 -5.86 15.50
CA GLY A 262 17.26 -4.40 15.64
C GLY A 262 16.36 -3.58 14.70
N THR A 263 15.34 -4.18 14.08
CA THR A 263 14.36 -3.43 13.31
C THR A 263 13.44 -2.61 14.21
N ASP A 264 13.21 -1.34 13.85
CA ASP A 264 12.26 -0.45 14.54
C ASP A 264 10.85 -1.08 14.53
N ASN A 265 10.16 -1.00 15.66
CA ASN A 265 8.90 -1.71 15.88
C ASN A 265 7.86 -0.80 16.55
N ARG A 266 7.69 0.42 16.06
CA ARG A 266 6.78 1.41 16.67
C ARG A 266 5.35 0.88 16.79
N LEU A 267 4.79 0.25 15.76
CA LEU A 267 3.46 -0.34 15.83
C LEU A 267 3.36 -1.44 16.90
N ARG A 268 4.42 -2.21 17.15
CA ARG A 268 4.42 -3.22 18.21
C ARG A 268 4.45 -2.59 19.61
N VAL A 269 5.22 -1.53 19.80
CA VAL A 269 5.25 -0.78 21.08
C VAL A 269 3.88 -0.19 21.37
N GLU A 270 3.22 0.34 20.36
CA GLU A 270 1.84 0.84 20.46
C GLU A 270 0.83 -0.27 20.75
N ARG A 271 0.97 -1.46 20.11
CA ARG A 271 0.18 -2.66 20.38
C ARG A 271 0.33 -3.11 21.85
N GLU A 272 1.57 -3.26 22.33
CA GLU A 272 1.85 -3.68 23.71
C GLU A 272 1.39 -2.63 24.72
N GLY A 273 1.54 -1.34 24.42
CA GLY A 273 1.04 -0.24 25.24
C GLY A 273 -0.49 -0.16 25.30
N SER A 274 -1.21 -0.62 24.28
CA SER A 274 -2.69 -0.67 24.25
C SER A 274 -3.26 -1.87 25.01
N LEU A 275 -2.51 -2.99 25.08
CA LEU A 275 -2.92 -4.20 25.80
C LEU A 275 -2.72 -4.09 27.33
N ASN A 276 -1.94 -3.11 27.78
CA ASN A 276 -1.66 -2.87 29.20
C ASN A 276 -2.51 -1.74 29.81
N LYS A 277 -3.51 -1.24 29.09
CA LYS A 277 -4.53 -0.29 29.56
C LYS A 277 -5.90 -0.96 29.58
#